data_f4fcada5145b59ed3772327d1c874387
#
_entry.id   f4fcada5145b59ed3772327d1c874387
#
_cell.length_a   1.000
_cell.length_b   1.000
_cell.length_c   1.000
_cell.angle_alpha   90.00
_cell.angle_beta   90.00
_cell.angle_gamma   90.00
#
_symmetry.space_group_name_H-M   'P 1'
#
loop_
_entity.id
_entity.type
_entity.pdbx_description
1 polymer ?
#
loop_
_entity_poly.entity_id
_entity_poly.type
_entity_poly.pdbx_seq_one_letter_code
_entity_poly.pdbx_strand_id
1 'polypeptide(L)'
;VYRKERQVQNMLSPIKERDKNMKTICIKLIALVTILVTSSCRVHSTQEEFGPSRKQNVAVADFDEIDLSGGLQVVYAEGTTPKVTVEGPEKLIGYVKVVQKGKRLYFSCKPLPNKGPRIGKNPIALITITIQSKSLRRIEVSGACDLKAKHIQTADDFTLKASGASDLELGTLQCAKAYVETTGASDIDIDRMACGEVYWQSSGASDIQVKNVESREFNAMLDGASELEASLTGVETIKAALSGASEADLKFNNCGTVLLS
;
A
#
# COMPACT_ATOMS: atom_id res chain seq x y z
N VAL A 1 -59.33 42.98 -22.69
CA VAL A 1 -58.94 41.64 -22.19
C VAL A 1 -58.33 40.79 -23.31
N TYR A 2 -58.85 40.77 -24.52
CA TYR A 2 -58.37 39.98 -25.66
C TYR A 2 -57.00 40.37 -26.21
N ARG A 3 -56.52 41.57 -25.96
CA ARG A 3 -55.22 42.03 -26.49
C ARG A 3 -54.02 41.61 -25.62
N LYS A 4 -54.23 41.30 -24.36
CA LYS A 4 -53.18 40.84 -23.43
C LYS A 4 -52.84 39.38 -23.57
N GLU A 5 -53.83 38.54 -23.93
CA GLU A 5 -53.58 37.10 -24.10
C GLU A 5 -52.78 36.76 -25.37
N ARG A 6 -52.91 37.54 -26.45
CA ARG A 6 -52.09 37.38 -27.66
C ARG A 6 -50.63 37.77 -27.47
N GLN A 7 -50.34 38.70 -26.57
CA GLN A 7 -48.94 39.09 -26.31
C GLN A 7 -48.21 38.00 -25.48
N VAL A 8 -48.89 37.34 -24.56
CA VAL A 8 -48.29 36.22 -23.77
C VAL A 8 -48.04 34.99 -24.62
N GLN A 9 -48.96 34.68 -25.56
CA GLN A 9 -48.79 33.56 -26.46
C GLN A 9 -47.62 33.73 -27.47
N ASN A 10 -47.39 34.96 -27.94
CA ASN A 10 -46.27 35.24 -28.81
C ASN A 10 -44.92 35.34 -28.08
N MET A 11 -44.90 35.51 -26.76
CA MET A 11 -43.65 35.44 -25.95
C MET A 11 -43.24 34.02 -25.59
N LEU A 12 -44.17 33.07 -25.55
CA LEU A 12 -43.91 31.68 -25.15
C LEU A 12 -43.51 30.77 -26.33
N SER A 13 -43.79 31.16 -27.57
CA SER A 13 -43.45 30.36 -28.75
C SER A 13 -41.95 30.21 -29.00
N PRO A 14 -41.07 31.21 -28.84
CA PRO A 14 -39.64 31.06 -29.06
C PRO A 14 -38.95 30.26 -27.93
N ILE A 15 -39.51 30.24 -26.73
CA ILE A 15 -38.97 29.47 -25.59
C ILE A 15 -39.22 27.98 -25.80
N LYS A 16 -40.38 27.59 -26.29
CA LYS A 16 -40.75 26.19 -26.56
C LYS A 16 -39.96 25.58 -27.74
N GLU A 17 -39.61 26.37 -28.73
CA GLU A 17 -38.80 25.95 -29.87
C GLU A 17 -37.32 25.84 -29.53
N ARG A 18 -36.78 26.72 -28.67
CA ARG A 18 -35.42 26.59 -28.10
C ARG A 18 -35.26 25.33 -27.24
N ASP A 19 -36.26 24.98 -26.43
CA ASP A 19 -36.23 23.79 -25.59
C ASP A 19 -36.24 22.48 -26.41
N LYS A 20 -37.00 22.43 -27.52
CA LYS A 20 -36.97 21.29 -28.43
C LYS A 20 -35.62 21.14 -29.14
N ASN A 21 -35.02 22.24 -29.61
CA ASN A 21 -33.71 22.21 -30.24
C ASN A 21 -32.60 21.84 -29.24
N MET A 22 -32.65 22.35 -28.01
CA MET A 22 -31.68 22.01 -26.96
C MET A 22 -31.76 20.52 -26.54
N LYS A 23 -32.96 19.96 -26.40
CA LYS A 23 -33.13 18.51 -26.16
C LYS A 23 -32.62 17.66 -27.31
N THR A 24 -32.87 18.07 -28.57
CA THR A 24 -32.37 17.38 -29.76
C THR A 24 -30.86 17.45 -29.88
N ILE A 25 -30.24 18.59 -29.52
CA ILE A 25 -28.78 18.77 -29.50
C ILE A 25 -28.16 17.94 -28.38
N CYS A 26 -28.76 17.92 -27.18
CA CYS A 26 -28.31 17.07 -26.06
C CYS A 26 -28.40 15.57 -26.41
N ILE A 27 -29.48 15.12 -27.04
CA ILE A 27 -29.62 13.72 -27.46
C ILE A 27 -28.58 13.35 -28.52
N LYS A 28 -28.31 14.24 -29.48
CA LYS A 28 -27.27 14.03 -30.49
C LYS A 28 -25.85 14.07 -29.91
N LEU A 29 -25.58 14.94 -28.91
CA LEU A 29 -24.31 14.96 -28.18
C LEU A 29 -24.11 13.70 -27.34
N ILE A 30 -25.15 13.22 -26.65
CA ILE A 30 -25.10 11.96 -25.88
C ILE A 30 -24.89 10.76 -26.80
N ALA A 31 -25.57 10.72 -27.96
CA ALA A 31 -25.34 9.68 -28.98
C ALA A 31 -23.93 9.73 -29.57
N LEU A 32 -23.33 10.92 -29.78
CA LEU A 32 -21.97 11.08 -30.26
C LEU A 32 -20.93 10.66 -29.21
N VAL A 33 -21.18 10.95 -27.93
CA VAL A 33 -20.32 10.54 -26.80
C VAL A 33 -20.40 9.02 -26.60
N THR A 34 -21.57 8.39 -26.74
CA THR A 34 -21.70 6.94 -26.68
C THR A 34 -21.01 6.22 -27.85
N ILE A 35 -20.98 6.79 -29.03
CA ILE A 35 -20.25 6.22 -30.17
C ILE A 35 -18.73 6.37 -30.02
N LEU A 36 -18.25 7.44 -29.38
CA LEU A 36 -16.82 7.62 -29.08
C LEU A 36 -16.30 6.71 -27.96
N VAL A 37 -17.16 6.27 -27.04
CA VAL A 37 -16.80 5.32 -25.96
C VAL A 37 -16.76 3.86 -26.47
N THR A 38 -17.36 3.56 -27.64
CA THR A 38 -17.28 2.22 -28.26
C THR A 38 -16.09 2.03 -29.22
N SER A 39 -15.26 3.06 -29.46
CA SER A 39 -13.96 2.83 -30.07
C SER A 39 -13.02 2.23 -29.01
N SER A 40 -13.30 0.98 -28.72
CA SER A 40 -12.39 -0.07 -28.24
C SER A 40 -10.94 0.39 -27.95
N CYS A 41 -10.68 0.90 -26.77
CA CYS A 41 -9.55 0.33 -26.07
C CYS A 41 -9.90 -1.16 -25.88
N ARG A 42 -9.42 -2.03 -26.73
CA ARG A 42 -9.21 -3.44 -26.39
C ARG A 42 -8.26 -3.40 -25.21
N VAL A 43 -8.80 -3.44 -23.99
CA VAL A 43 -8.07 -3.91 -22.83
C VAL A 43 -7.71 -5.34 -23.19
N HIS A 44 -6.52 -5.51 -23.69
CA HIS A 44 -5.94 -6.84 -23.93
C HIS A 44 -5.98 -7.51 -22.58
N SER A 45 -6.84 -8.50 -22.39
CA SER A 45 -7.00 -9.09 -21.08
C SER A 45 -5.67 -9.71 -20.70
N THR A 46 -5.17 -9.40 -19.50
CA THR A 46 -3.91 -9.97 -18.98
C THR A 46 -3.94 -11.50 -18.95
N GLN A 47 -5.13 -12.10 -18.96
CA GLN A 47 -5.35 -13.53 -19.13
C GLN A 47 -4.93 -14.09 -20.48
N GLU A 48 -5.15 -13.36 -21.58
CA GLU A 48 -4.72 -13.82 -22.91
C GLU A 48 -3.20 -13.81 -23.04
N GLU A 49 -2.50 -12.86 -22.41
CA GLU A 49 -1.04 -12.75 -22.50
C GLU A 49 -0.32 -13.77 -21.58
N PHE A 50 -0.74 -13.90 -20.31
CA PHE A 50 -0.01 -14.65 -19.30
C PHE A 50 -0.70 -15.97 -18.85
N GLY A 51 -1.83 -16.30 -19.46
CA GLY A 51 -2.61 -17.50 -19.17
C GLY A 51 -3.52 -17.37 -17.94
N PRO A 52 -4.29 -18.41 -17.61
CA PRO A 52 -5.23 -18.39 -16.51
C PRO A 52 -4.52 -18.21 -15.16
N SER A 53 -5.22 -17.64 -14.17
CA SER A 53 -4.71 -17.58 -12.81
C SER A 53 -4.64 -18.98 -12.21
N ARG A 54 -3.54 -19.27 -11.55
CA ARG A 54 -3.29 -20.50 -10.79
C ARG A 54 -2.83 -20.19 -9.38
N LYS A 55 -3.08 -21.14 -8.49
CA LYS A 55 -2.67 -21.11 -7.10
C LYS A 55 -1.72 -22.26 -6.81
N GLN A 56 -0.54 -21.94 -6.27
CA GLN A 56 0.48 -22.89 -5.91
C GLN A 56 0.81 -22.75 -4.42
N ASN A 57 0.71 -23.84 -3.69
CA ASN A 57 1.19 -23.93 -2.32
C ASN A 57 2.66 -24.28 -2.30
N VAL A 58 3.44 -23.57 -1.50
CA VAL A 58 4.87 -23.85 -1.28
C VAL A 58 4.99 -24.54 0.08
N ALA A 59 5.64 -25.69 0.10
CA ALA A 59 5.92 -26.41 1.34
C ALA A 59 6.97 -25.65 2.15
N VAL A 60 6.64 -25.31 3.37
CA VAL A 60 7.49 -24.58 4.31
C VAL A 60 7.39 -25.21 5.71
N ALA A 61 8.48 -25.18 6.47
CA ALA A 61 8.48 -25.46 7.90
C ALA A 61 8.11 -24.20 8.70
N ASP A 62 8.09 -24.29 10.04
CA ASP A 62 7.88 -23.13 10.91
C ASP A 62 8.90 -22.02 10.63
N PHE A 63 8.43 -20.81 10.54
CA PHE A 63 9.22 -19.59 10.33
C PHE A 63 8.63 -18.41 11.11
N ASP A 64 9.47 -17.45 11.41
CA ASP A 64 9.13 -16.21 12.09
C ASP A 64 9.84 -14.98 11.48
N GLU A 65 10.54 -15.17 10.36
CA GLU A 65 11.22 -14.10 9.63
C GLU A 65 10.91 -14.20 8.13
N ILE A 66 10.69 -13.05 7.49
CA ILE A 66 10.51 -12.95 6.04
C ILE A 66 11.42 -11.88 5.45
N ASP A 67 11.92 -12.17 4.25
CA ASP A 67 12.75 -11.29 3.44
C ASP A 67 12.13 -11.22 2.03
N LEU A 68 11.69 -10.04 1.64
CA LEU A 68 10.97 -9.78 0.41
C LEU A 68 11.83 -8.94 -0.53
N SER A 69 11.98 -9.38 -1.76
CA SER A 69 12.73 -8.63 -2.76
C SER A 69 12.15 -8.72 -4.17
N GLY A 70 12.21 -7.62 -4.94
CA GLY A 70 11.96 -7.64 -6.37
C GLY A 70 10.54 -7.36 -6.84
N GLY A 71 9.78 -6.49 -6.21
CA GLY A 71 8.48 -5.98 -6.72
C GLY A 71 7.32 -6.96 -6.53
N LEU A 72 7.25 -7.57 -5.36
CA LEU A 72 6.24 -8.56 -4.98
C LEU A 72 5.05 -7.90 -4.29
N GLN A 73 3.84 -8.45 -4.53
CA GLN A 73 2.66 -8.17 -3.73
C GLN A 73 2.45 -9.26 -2.69
N VAL A 74 2.48 -8.90 -1.42
CA VAL A 74 2.46 -9.84 -0.30
C VAL A 74 1.34 -9.51 0.67
N VAL A 75 0.59 -10.52 1.08
CA VAL A 75 -0.40 -10.43 2.15
C VAL A 75 0.01 -11.38 3.26
N TYR A 76 0.23 -10.83 4.45
CA TYR A 76 0.52 -11.62 5.63
C TYR A 76 -0.72 -11.75 6.52
N ALA A 77 -0.92 -12.92 7.09
CA ALA A 77 -1.92 -13.19 8.11
C ALA A 77 -1.36 -14.10 9.21
N GLU A 78 -1.73 -13.86 10.45
CA GLU A 78 -1.43 -14.80 11.52
C GLU A 78 -2.29 -16.06 11.40
N GLY A 79 -1.73 -17.17 11.81
CA GLY A 79 -2.43 -18.44 11.84
C GLY A 79 -1.60 -19.56 12.46
N THR A 80 -2.25 -20.61 12.91
CA THR A 80 -1.62 -21.69 13.68
C THR A 80 -0.69 -22.57 12.88
N THR A 81 -0.82 -22.57 11.55
CA THR A 81 -0.03 -23.46 10.67
C THR A 81 0.72 -22.60 9.64
N PRO A 82 2.03 -22.82 9.47
CA PRO A 82 2.79 -22.10 8.45
C PRO A 82 2.30 -22.45 7.06
N LYS A 83 2.07 -21.44 6.23
CA LYS A 83 1.57 -21.61 4.88
C LYS A 83 2.06 -20.49 3.98
N VAL A 84 2.49 -20.86 2.79
CA VAL A 84 2.82 -19.93 1.72
C VAL A 84 2.07 -20.34 0.47
N THR A 85 1.38 -19.38 -0.13
CA THR A 85 0.64 -19.59 -1.37
C THR A 85 1.02 -18.50 -2.35
N VAL A 86 1.36 -18.90 -3.58
CA VAL A 86 1.63 -18.00 -4.70
C VAL A 86 0.45 -18.12 -5.68
N GLU A 87 -0.21 -17.01 -5.98
CA GLU A 87 -1.38 -16.96 -6.86
C GLU A 87 -1.17 -15.91 -7.95
N GLY A 88 -1.43 -16.28 -9.19
CA GLY A 88 -1.29 -15.39 -10.33
C GLY A 88 -1.30 -16.14 -11.66
N PRO A 89 -1.03 -15.45 -12.78
CA PRO A 89 -1.01 -16.04 -14.09
C PRO A 89 -0.01 -17.20 -14.19
N GLU A 90 -0.42 -18.31 -14.80
CA GLU A 90 0.35 -19.56 -14.86
C GLU A 90 1.78 -19.39 -15.41
N LYS A 91 1.94 -18.53 -16.41
CA LYS A 91 3.26 -18.26 -17.02
C LYS A 91 4.17 -17.40 -16.14
N LEU A 92 3.64 -16.76 -15.08
CA LEU A 92 4.37 -15.84 -14.22
C LEU A 92 4.72 -16.44 -12.85
N ILE A 93 3.87 -17.29 -12.27
CA ILE A 93 4.09 -17.85 -10.92
C ILE A 93 5.45 -18.56 -10.77
N GLY A 94 5.98 -19.17 -11.83
CA GLY A 94 7.29 -19.83 -11.84
C GLY A 94 8.50 -18.89 -11.76
N TYR A 95 8.28 -17.56 -11.86
CA TYR A 95 9.33 -16.56 -11.65
C TYR A 95 9.52 -16.20 -10.18
N VAL A 96 8.54 -16.47 -9.34
CA VAL A 96 8.70 -16.31 -7.88
C VAL A 96 9.55 -17.42 -7.34
N LYS A 97 10.58 -17.06 -6.59
CA LYS A 97 11.47 -18.00 -5.89
C LYS A 97 11.24 -17.84 -4.40
N VAL A 98 10.93 -18.96 -3.73
CA VAL A 98 10.81 -19.03 -2.28
C VAL A 98 11.89 -19.98 -1.75
N VAL A 99 12.70 -19.51 -0.82
CA VAL A 99 13.78 -20.31 -0.21
C VAL A 99 13.70 -20.17 1.29
N GLN A 100 13.66 -21.28 2.00
CA GLN A 100 13.72 -21.30 3.46
C GLN A 100 15.14 -21.60 3.94
N LYS A 101 15.65 -20.79 4.86
CA LYS A 101 16.89 -21.01 5.60
C LYS A 101 16.62 -20.88 7.11
N GLY A 102 16.55 -22.01 7.79
CA GLY A 102 16.14 -22.03 9.19
C GLY A 102 14.73 -21.46 9.36
N LYS A 103 14.58 -20.42 10.17
CA LYS A 103 13.30 -19.76 10.43
C LYS A 103 13.02 -18.56 9.52
N ARG A 104 13.88 -18.28 8.53
CA ARG A 104 13.71 -17.18 7.58
C ARG A 104 13.29 -17.68 6.22
N LEU A 105 12.23 -17.09 5.66
CA LEU A 105 11.79 -17.26 4.29
C LEU A 105 12.27 -16.10 3.42
N TYR A 106 12.92 -16.41 2.31
CA TYR A 106 13.36 -15.46 1.30
C TYR A 106 12.47 -15.56 0.08
N PHE A 107 11.91 -14.43 -0.33
CA PHE A 107 11.09 -14.29 -1.52
C PHE A 107 11.80 -13.39 -2.52
N SER A 108 11.90 -13.83 -3.74
CA SER A 108 12.53 -13.05 -4.81
C SER A 108 11.92 -13.38 -6.17
N CYS A 109 12.13 -12.50 -7.16
CA CYS A 109 11.74 -12.74 -8.52
C CYS A 109 12.95 -13.00 -9.41
N LYS A 110 12.84 -13.99 -10.28
CA LYS A 110 13.77 -14.17 -11.39
C LYS A 110 13.56 -13.06 -12.41
N PRO A 111 14.62 -12.62 -13.11
CA PRO A 111 14.45 -11.67 -14.21
C PRO A 111 13.47 -12.21 -15.26
N LEU A 112 12.53 -11.38 -15.68
CA LEU A 112 11.65 -11.70 -16.80
C LEU A 112 12.45 -11.59 -18.11
N PRO A 113 12.22 -12.49 -19.10
CA PRO A 113 12.87 -12.38 -20.37
C PRO A 113 12.50 -11.05 -21.04
N ASN A 114 13.53 -10.32 -21.52
CA ASN A 114 13.36 -9.06 -22.25
C ASN A 114 12.64 -9.32 -23.57
N LYS A 115 11.33 -9.09 -23.61
CA LYS A 115 10.54 -9.07 -24.85
C LYS A 115 10.13 -7.62 -25.17
N GLY A 116 11.10 -6.77 -25.56
CA GLY A 116 10.87 -5.42 -26.03
C GLY A 116 10.50 -4.38 -24.94
N PRO A 117 10.33 -3.10 -25.33
CA PRO A 117 9.95 -2.04 -24.39
C PRO A 117 8.52 -2.27 -23.91
N ARG A 118 8.35 -2.72 -22.68
CA ARG A 118 7.05 -2.81 -22.04
C ARG A 118 6.71 -1.44 -21.47
N ILE A 119 5.94 -0.67 -22.23
CA ILE A 119 5.26 0.50 -21.71
C ILE A 119 4.08 -0.03 -20.89
N GLY A 120 4.22 -0.11 -19.56
CA GLY A 120 3.13 -0.56 -18.70
C GLY A 120 3.59 -1.27 -17.44
N LYS A 121 2.65 -1.71 -16.63
CA LYS A 121 2.83 -2.28 -15.30
C LYS A 121 3.78 -3.49 -15.30
N ASN A 122 4.61 -3.58 -14.25
CA ASN A 122 5.43 -4.75 -13.98
C ASN A 122 4.54 -6.02 -13.95
N PRO A 123 4.73 -7.02 -14.81
CA PRO A 123 3.88 -8.23 -14.82
C PRO A 123 3.93 -9.03 -13.51
N ILE A 124 4.99 -8.88 -12.73
CA ILE A 124 5.12 -9.52 -11.42
C ILE A 124 4.09 -8.99 -10.42
N ALA A 125 3.63 -7.75 -10.58
CA ALA A 125 2.54 -7.19 -9.78
C ALA A 125 1.18 -7.90 -9.98
N LEU A 126 1.07 -8.83 -10.93
CA LEU A 126 -0.09 -9.71 -11.09
C LEU A 126 -0.02 -10.96 -10.19
N ILE A 127 1.08 -11.13 -9.44
CA ILE A 127 1.26 -12.26 -8.54
C ILE A 127 1.04 -11.78 -7.11
N THR A 128 0.15 -12.44 -6.40
CA THR A 128 -0.07 -12.23 -4.97
C THR A 128 0.52 -13.40 -4.19
N ILE A 129 1.33 -13.09 -3.19
CA ILE A 129 1.88 -14.08 -2.27
C ILE A 129 1.13 -13.94 -0.95
N THR A 130 0.47 -15.00 -0.51
CA THR A 130 -0.15 -15.06 0.81
C THR A 130 0.74 -15.85 1.74
N ILE A 131 1.13 -15.24 2.86
CA ILE A 131 2.01 -15.82 3.87
C ILE A 131 1.22 -15.94 5.18
N GLN A 132 1.33 -17.09 5.84
CA GLN A 132 0.73 -17.34 7.14
C GLN A 132 1.77 -17.97 8.07
N SER A 133 1.89 -17.45 9.29
CA SER A 133 2.70 -18.02 10.37
C SER A 133 2.06 -17.75 11.74
N LYS A 134 2.56 -18.41 12.79
CA LYS A 134 2.09 -18.19 14.17
C LYS A 134 2.44 -16.80 14.70
N SER A 135 3.59 -16.29 14.30
CA SER A 135 4.08 -14.96 14.65
C SER A 135 5.14 -14.54 13.63
N LEU A 136 5.41 -13.25 13.55
CA LEU A 136 6.58 -12.72 12.88
C LEU A 136 7.35 -11.84 13.85
N ARG A 137 8.68 -12.01 13.87
CA ARG A 137 9.60 -11.16 14.62
C ARG A 137 10.52 -10.33 13.72
N ARG A 138 10.54 -10.63 12.41
CA ARG A 138 11.33 -9.85 11.45
C ARG A 138 10.68 -9.82 10.08
N ILE A 139 10.64 -8.61 9.51
CA ILE A 139 10.28 -8.35 8.13
C ILE A 139 11.39 -7.51 7.52
N GLU A 140 11.98 -7.98 6.43
CA GLU A 140 12.90 -7.21 5.60
C GLU A 140 12.30 -7.07 4.20
N VAL A 141 12.21 -5.84 3.69
CA VAL A 141 11.64 -5.54 2.38
C VAL A 141 12.65 -4.74 1.58
N SER A 142 12.89 -5.18 0.36
CA SER A 142 13.80 -4.52 -0.56
C SER A 142 13.24 -4.45 -1.98
N GLY A 143 13.56 -3.39 -2.71
CA GLY A 143 13.06 -3.19 -4.06
C GLY A 143 11.74 -2.41 -4.08
N ALA A 144 10.75 -2.86 -4.85
CA ALA A 144 9.45 -2.21 -5.00
C ALA A 144 8.32 -3.19 -4.60
N CYS A 145 8.31 -3.60 -3.35
CA CYS A 145 7.34 -4.58 -2.84
C CYS A 145 6.19 -3.88 -2.12
N ASP A 146 4.99 -4.46 -2.26
CA ASP A 146 3.80 -4.06 -1.51
C ASP A 146 3.53 -5.13 -0.45
N LEU A 147 3.50 -4.77 0.81
CA LEU A 147 3.19 -5.67 1.92
C LEU A 147 1.98 -5.19 2.70
N LYS A 148 0.99 -6.07 2.85
CA LYS A 148 -0.18 -5.83 3.69
C LYS A 148 -0.27 -6.85 4.81
N ALA A 149 -0.36 -6.38 6.06
CA ALA A 149 -0.55 -7.23 7.22
C ALA A 149 -1.58 -6.61 8.17
N LYS A 150 -2.68 -7.29 8.40
CA LYS A 150 -3.73 -6.75 9.30
C LYS A 150 -3.33 -6.81 10.76
N HIS A 151 -2.58 -7.83 11.14
CA HIS A 151 -2.17 -8.05 12.52
C HIS A 151 -0.83 -8.76 12.55
N ILE A 152 0.07 -8.26 13.39
CA ILE A 152 1.38 -8.87 13.69
C ILE A 152 1.52 -8.83 15.20
N GLN A 153 1.59 -10.02 15.82
CA GLN A 153 1.80 -10.16 17.26
C GLN A 153 2.98 -11.08 17.54
N THR A 154 3.87 -10.63 18.40
CA THR A 154 4.95 -11.44 18.97
C THR A 154 5.20 -11.06 20.43
N ALA A 155 5.59 -12.03 21.24
CA ALA A 155 6.06 -11.76 22.62
C ALA A 155 7.51 -11.24 22.65
N ASP A 156 8.24 -11.43 21.55
CA ASP A 156 9.63 -11.05 21.39
C ASP A 156 9.76 -9.64 20.80
N ASP A 157 10.99 -9.22 20.57
CA ASP A 157 11.29 -8.01 19.82
C ASP A 157 10.93 -8.20 18.34
N PHE A 158 10.47 -7.10 17.71
CA PHE A 158 10.11 -7.06 16.30
C PHE A 158 11.04 -6.14 15.51
N THR A 159 11.48 -6.56 14.35
CA THR A 159 12.30 -5.76 13.44
C THR A 159 11.61 -5.61 12.09
N LEU A 160 11.41 -4.37 11.66
CA LEU A 160 10.99 -4.01 10.32
C LEU A 160 12.12 -3.24 9.63
N LYS A 161 12.57 -3.75 8.47
CA LYS A 161 13.51 -3.03 7.61
C LYS A 161 12.90 -2.85 6.23
N ALA A 162 12.79 -1.61 5.79
CA ALA A 162 12.33 -1.26 4.46
C ALA A 162 13.43 -0.52 3.70
N SER A 163 13.74 -1.00 2.50
CA SER A 163 14.71 -0.38 1.60
C SER A 163 14.20 -0.38 0.17
N GLY A 164 14.54 0.65 -0.59
CA GLY A 164 14.07 0.79 -1.96
C GLY A 164 12.84 1.68 -2.06
N ALA A 165 11.82 1.27 -2.81
CA ALA A 165 10.56 2.00 -3.02
C ALA A 165 9.39 1.06 -2.69
N SER A 166 9.22 0.74 -1.41
CA SER A 166 8.26 -0.25 -0.92
C SER A 166 7.08 0.43 -0.24
N ASP A 167 5.90 -0.19 -0.37
CA ASP A 167 4.65 0.23 0.24
C ASP A 167 4.24 -0.82 1.30
N LEU A 168 4.15 -0.40 2.57
CA LEU A 168 3.86 -1.28 3.68
C LEU A 168 2.63 -0.80 4.46
N GLU A 169 1.56 -1.57 4.42
CA GLU A 169 0.34 -1.33 5.18
C GLU A 169 0.22 -2.33 6.33
N LEU A 170 0.41 -1.87 7.56
CA LEU A 170 0.29 -2.68 8.77
C LEU A 170 -0.92 -2.22 9.60
N GLY A 171 -1.84 -3.11 9.92
CA GLY A 171 -2.95 -2.79 10.82
C GLY A 171 -2.47 -2.64 12.26
N THR A 172 -2.33 -3.74 12.99
CA THR A 172 -1.84 -3.72 14.38
C THR A 172 -0.51 -4.43 14.49
N LEU A 173 0.47 -3.77 15.09
CA LEU A 173 1.73 -4.36 15.53
C LEU A 173 1.78 -4.40 17.05
N GLN A 174 1.95 -5.60 17.62
CA GLN A 174 2.10 -5.80 19.06
C GLN A 174 3.36 -6.62 19.35
N CYS A 175 4.28 -6.07 20.19
CA CYS A 175 5.56 -6.70 20.48
C CYS A 175 6.19 -6.16 21.78
N ALA A 176 7.28 -6.77 22.23
CA ALA A 176 8.05 -6.25 23.36
C ALA A 176 8.75 -4.95 22.97
N LYS A 177 9.56 -4.96 21.92
CA LYS A 177 10.22 -3.78 21.36
C LYS A 177 10.10 -3.79 19.83
N ALA A 178 9.83 -2.63 19.25
CA ALA A 178 9.83 -2.45 17.81
C ALA A 178 11.08 -1.70 17.35
N TYR A 179 11.82 -2.30 16.42
CA TYR A 179 12.92 -1.66 15.70
C TYR A 179 12.50 -1.48 14.25
N VAL A 180 12.32 -0.23 13.83
CA VAL A 180 11.92 0.11 12.48
C VAL A 180 13.05 0.90 11.82
N GLU A 181 13.54 0.41 10.69
CA GLU A 181 14.61 1.03 9.91
C GLU A 181 14.12 1.22 8.47
N THR A 182 14.14 2.46 8.00
CA THR A 182 13.78 2.79 6.62
C THR A 182 14.95 3.45 5.91
N THR A 183 15.23 2.95 4.71
CA THR A 183 16.25 3.52 3.82
C THR A 183 15.72 3.55 2.40
N GLY A 184 15.80 4.68 1.71
CA GLY A 184 15.26 4.80 0.36
C GLY A 184 14.02 5.68 0.31
N ALA A 185 13.01 5.29 -0.47
CA ALA A 185 11.75 6.02 -0.68
C ALA A 185 10.58 5.06 -0.40
N SER A 186 10.38 4.74 0.86
CA SER A 186 9.36 3.76 1.28
C SER A 186 8.20 4.44 1.98
N ASP A 187 6.98 4.03 1.64
CA ASP A 187 5.76 4.48 2.30
C ASP A 187 5.36 3.44 3.35
N ILE A 188 5.14 3.87 4.59
CA ILE A 188 4.79 2.98 5.69
C ILE A 188 3.57 3.51 6.44
N ASP A 189 2.47 2.80 6.32
CA ASP A 189 1.23 3.05 7.05
C ASP A 189 1.03 2.01 8.17
N ILE A 190 0.90 2.47 9.42
CA ILE A 190 0.59 1.61 10.57
C ILE A 190 -0.63 2.15 11.30
N ASP A 191 -1.69 1.34 11.42
CA ASP A 191 -2.88 1.79 12.14
C ASP A 191 -2.61 1.89 13.65
N ARG A 192 -1.95 0.88 14.25
CA ARG A 192 -1.66 0.86 15.68
C ARG A 192 -0.37 0.12 16.00
N MET A 193 0.49 0.74 16.80
CA MET A 193 1.64 0.12 17.45
C MET A 193 1.39 0.04 18.96
N ALA A 194 1.34 -1.18 19.50
CA ALA A 194 1.22 -1.44 20.95
C ALA A 194 2.48 -2.21 21.40
N CYS A 195 3.57 -1.48 21.60
CA CYS A 195 4.89 -2.05 21.89
C CYS A 195 5.45 -1.44 23.19
N GLY A 196 6.22 -2.22 23.95
CA GLY A 196 6.85 -1.71 25.17
C GLY A 196 7.80 -0.55 24.91
N GLU A 197 8.59 -0.62 23.84
CA GLU A 197 9.51 0.41 23.38
C GLU A 197 9.49 0.46 21.84
N VAL A 198 9.62 1.66 21.27
CA VAL A 198 9.69 1.88 19.82
C VAL A 198 10.96 2.64 19.47
N TYR A 199 11.75 2.08 18.59
CA TYR A 199 12.95 2.67 18.01
C TYR A 199 12.75 2.81 16.52
N TRP A 200 12.69 4.05 16.03
CA TRP A 200 12.53 4.37 14.63
C TRP A 200 13.75 5.07 14.09
N GLN A 201 14.33 4.54 13.02
CA GLN A 201 15.41 5.16 12.29
C GLN A 201 15.05 5.26 10.82
N SER A 202 14.99 6.47 10.30
CA SER A 202 14.73 6.74 8.89
C SER A 202 15.89 7.49 8.26
N SER A 203 16.31 7.03 7.08
CA SER A 203 17.27 7.74 6.23
C SER A 203 16.85 7.63 4.77
N GLY A 204 16.71 8.74 4.08
CA GLY A 204 16.22 8.76 2.70
C GLY A 204 15.08 9.74 2.50
N ALA A 205 14.06 9.33 1.75
CA ALA A 205 12.85 10.12 1.46
C ALA A 205 11.61 9.26 1.69
N SER A 206 11.44 8.82 2.93
CA SER A 206 10.33 7.92 3.33
C SER A 206 9.19 8.71 3.94
N ASP A 207 7.96 8.33 3.59
CA ASP A 207 6.73 8.83 4.20
C ASP A 207 6.20 7.79 5.20
N ILE A 208 6.00 8.21 6.44
CA ILE A 208 5.67 7.31 7.53
C ILE A 208 4.48 7.85 8.30
N GLN A 209 3.40 7.09 8.31
CA GLN A 209 2.21 7.43 9.07
C GLN A 209 1.89 6.36 10.13
N VAL A 210 1.81 6.74 11.39
CA VAL A 210 1.38 5.86 12.48
C VAL A 210 0.18 6.48 13.20
N LYS A 211 -1.02 5.94 12.99
CA LYS A 211 -2.26 6.52 13.51
C LYS A 211 -2.34 6.50 15.04
N ASN A 212 -1.79 5.46 15.70
CA ASN A 212 -1.70 5.40 17.15
C ASN A 212 -0.49 4.60 17.63
N VAL A 213 0.32 5.19 18.50
CA VAL A 213 1.43 4.54 19.19
C VAL A 213 1.15 4.51 20.69
N GLU A 214 1.13 3.33 21.26
CA GLU A 214 1.08 3.07 22.69
C GLU A 214 2.37 2.38 23.10
N SER A 215 3.22 3.07 23.86
CA SER A 215 4.52 2.54 24.29
C SER A 215 4.99 3.24 25.56
N ARG A 216 5.92 2.64 26.27
CA ARG A 216 6.61 3.31 27.37
C ARG A 216 7.61 4.34 26.84
N GLU A 217 8.35 3.98 25.80
CA GLU A 217 9.38 4.83 25.20
C GLU A 217 9.23 4.86 23.67
N PHE A 218 9.33 6.06 23.10
CA PHE A 218 9.32 6.28 21.66
C PHE A 218 10.56 7.09 21.28
N ASN A 219 11.44 6.49 20.48
CA ASN A 219 12.66 7.12 19.97
C ASN A 219 12.59 7.15 18.45
N ALA A 220 12.66 8.35 17.86
CA ALA A 220 12.72 8.55 16.42
C ALA A 220 13.98 9.31 16.02
N MET A 221 14.72 8.79 15.06
CA MET A 221 15.84 9.46 14.42
C MET A 221 15.56 9.55 12.92
N LEU A 222 15.36 10.76 12.42
CA LEU A 222 15.06 11.02 11.02
C LEU A 222 16.20 11.79 10.37
N ASP A 223 16.69 11.26 9.26
CA ASP A 223 17.74 11.88 8.44
C ASP A 223 17.30 11.92 6.97
N GLY A 224 17.82 12.87 6.20
CA GLY A 224 17.49 13.03 4.79
C GLY A 224 16.28 13.92 4.55
N ALA A 225 15.23 13.42 3.89
CA ALA A 225 13.97 14.12 3.61
C ALA A 225 12.77 13.24 3.98
N SER A 226 12.86 12.62 5.15
CA SER A 226 11.80 11.73 5.64
C SER A 226 10.73 12.49 6.42
N GLU A 227 9.46 12.11 6.25
CA GLU A 227 8.34 12.62 7.02
C GLU A 227 7.80 11.53 7.95
N LEU A 228 7.51 11.91 9.21
CA LEU A 228 6.90 11.03 10.20
C LEU A 228 5.68 11.71 10.82
N GLU A 229 4.49 11.21 10.53
CA GLU A 229 3.27 11.58 11.25
C GLU A 229 2.92 10.48 12.26
N ALA A 230 2.83 10.81 13.55
CA ALA A 230 2.44 9.84 14.57
C ALA A 230 1.57 10.45 15.67
N SER A 231 0.53 9.70 16.10
CA SER A 231 -0.24 10.03 17.28
C SER A 231 0.21 9.17 18.46
N LEU A 232 0.80 9.79 19.46
CA LEU A 232 1.39 9.13 20.64
C LEU A 232 0.41 9.20 21.81
N THR A 233 0.04 8.06 22.38
CA THR A 233 -0.91 7.98 23.48
C THR A 233 -0.28 7.29 24.68
N GLY A 234 -0.22 8.00 25.83
CA GLY A 234 0.27 7.45 27.10
C GLY A 234 1.77 7.13 27.11
N VAL A 235 2.56 7.72 26.22
CA VAL A 235 4.01 7.47 26.12
C VAL A 235 4.73 8.23 27.22
N GLU A 236 5.53 7.54 28.04
CA GLU A 236 6.22 8.15 29.19
C GLU A 236 7.41 9.01 28.74
N THR A 237 8.19 8.54 27.76
CA THR A 237 9.37 9.24 27.25
C THR A 237 9.38 9.24 25.74
N ILE A 238 9.50 10.42 25.16
CA ILE A 238 9.58 10.63 23.73
C ILE A 238 10.90 11.35 23.42
N LYS A 239 11.67 10.80 22.49
CA LYS A 239 12.89 11.41 21.96
C LYS A 239 12.78 11.44 20.45
N ALA A 240 12.93 12.62 19.84
CA ALA A 240 12.99 12.77 18.41
C ALA A 240 14.20 13.64 18.03
N ALA A 241 15.03 13.10 17.15
CA ALA A 241 16.19 13.79 16.58
C ALA A 241 16.01 13.86 15.06
N LEU A 242 16.06 15.08 14.53
CA LEU A 242 15.86 15.34 13.12
C LEU A 242 17.11 15.98 12.51
N SER A 243 17.48 15.51 11.33
CA SER A 243 18.55 16.11 10.54
C SER A 243 18.18 16.19 9.06
N GLY A 244 18.87 17.02 8.29
CA GLY A 244 18.56 17.25 6.89
C GLY A 244 17.30 18.09 6.68
N ALA A 245 16.40 17.63 5.81
CA ALA A 245 15.10 18.23 5.52
C ALA A 245 13.95 17.36 6.03
N SER A 246 14.17 16.65 7.14
CA SER A 246 13.19 15.75 7.72
C SER A 246 12.16 16.50 8.54
N GLU A 247 10.92 16.00 8.56
CA GLU A 247 9.81 16.56 9.32
C GLU A 247 9.20 15.48 10.24
N ALA A 248 8.74 15.89 11.43
CA ALA A 248 8.01 15.03 12.35
C ALA A 248 6.79 15.77 12.88
N ASP A 249 5.58 15.33 12.49
CA ASP A 249 4.31 15.79 13.06
C ASP A 249 3.86 14.78 14.15
N LEU A 250 4.14 15.12 15.40
CA LEU A 250 3.85 14.28 16.54
C LEU A 250 2.68 14.84 17.35
N LYS A 251 1.57 14.12 17.41
CA LYS A 251 0.41 14.46 18.22
C LYS A 251 0.48 13.74 19.56
N PHE A 252 0.42 14.47 20.66
CA PHE A 252 0.59 13.92 22.01
C PHE A 252 -0.74 13.86 22.75
N ASN A 253 -1.07 12.68 23.30
CA ASN A 253 -2.23 12.48 24.16
C ASN A 253 -1.80 11.82 25.47
N ASN A 254 -1.86 12.56 26.59
CA ASN A 254 -1.46 12.09 27.92
C ASN A 254 -0.04 11.50 27.96
N CYS A 255 0.91 12.19 27.34
CA CYS A 255 2.31 11.80 27.29
C CYS A 255 3.13 12.48 28.38
N GLY A 256 4.28 11.88 28.71
CA GLY A 256 5.22 12.39 29.70
C GLY A 256 6.28 13.32 29.12
N THR A 257 7.56 12.99 29.28
CA THR A 257 8.69 13.82 28.89
C THR A 257 8.93 13.78 27.38
N VAL A 258 9.10 14.96 26.76
CA VAL A 258 9.42 15.10 25.34
C VAL A 258 10.78 15.79 25.20
N LEU A 259 11.69 15.17 24.46
CA LEU A 259 13.04 15.65 24.16
C LEU A 259 13.19 15.71 22.63
N LEU A 260 13.38 16.93 22.10
CA LEU A 260 13.57 17.18 20.67
C LEU A 260 14.94 17.78 20.42
N SER A 261 15.63 17.34 19.35
CA SER A 261 16.96 17.85 18.98
C SER A 261 17.15 17.89 17.46
#